data_6c840cd561d5fb5f7b193b0534fdc508
#
_entry.id   6c840cd561d5fb5f7b193b0534fdc508
#
_cell.length_a   1.000
_cell.length_b   1.000
_cell.length_c   1.000
_cell.angle_alpha   90.00
_cell.angle_beta   90.00
_cell.angle_gamma   90.00
#
_symmetry.space_group_name_H-M   'P 1'
#
loop_
_entity.id
_entity.type
_entity.pdbx_description
1 polymer ?
#
loop_
_entity_poly.entity_id
_entity_poly.type
_entity_poly.pdbx_seq_one_letter_code
_entity_poly.pdbx_strand_id
1 'polypeptide(L)'
;MPTPTMRSPPTRTLASRSTSPSPSPSPSPPPSPSASAPPSPSPSSLLRPAPLFLVAAALRLALLAYGAYQDARSAVKFTDIDYLVFTDAARLVSAGQSPYARDTSSSPSPTSSPAGSSCASCAAGVSPPPRAGAFAALWLWNPMVAAISARGSCEGLLGVLTAALVWAVEARRVGLAGAVLGLAVHFKIYPFIWAGAVVWWMDRERMGGPRAGPAAAPEEPASLGALVRGFVSPDRMKLAAVSLATFMGLNALMYSVYGTPFLTHTFLHHVSRIDHRHNFSPYNTLLYLTSAEPASSLRAESLAFLPQLLLSCVLIPFVLAKKDLATSMMAQTLAFVTFNKVCTSQYFLWYMIFLPLYLPGSTLLRKPAVGVSALVLWIAAQAAWLQQGYQLEFLGRSTFFPGLWAASLAFFLVNCWILGIIICDGAVTHDKLHVE
;
A
#
# COMPACT_ATOMS: atom_id res chain seq x y z
N MET A 1 66.86 -10.43 -32.08
CA MET A 1 67.53 -9.83 -33.26
C MET A 1 66.51 -9.54 -34.34
N PRO A 2 66.44 -8.39 -34.99
CA PRO A 2 66.92 -7.05 -34.61
C PRO A 2 65.75 -6.01 -34.71
N THR A 3 65.88 -4.95 -33.97
CA THR A 3 65.32 -3.63 -34.27
C THR A 3 65.90 -3.03 -35.54
N PRO A 4 65.20 -2.14 -36.28
CA PRO A 4 65.57 -0.75 -36.25
C PRO A 4 64.40 0.28 -36.44
N THR A 5 64.60 1.41 -35.91
CA THR A 5 65.04 2.74 -36.34
C THR A 5 63.91 3.75 -36.61
N MET A 6 64.01 4.83 -35.86
CA MET A 6 63.41 6.16 -36.05
C MET A 6 63.55 6.73 -37.43
N ARG A 7 62.56 7.54 -37.88
CA ARG A 7 62.80 8.66 -38.77
C ARG A 7 61.90 9.88 -38.37
N SER A 8 62.65 10.99 -38.22
CA SER A 8 62.11 12.31 -37.88
C SER A 8 61.59 13.06 -39.16
N PRO A 9 60.82 14.18 -39.00
CA PRO A 9 60.11 14.83 -40.07
C PRO A 9 60.92 15.92 -40.81
N PRO A 10 60.47 16.38 -41.97
CA PRO A 10 61.04 17.58 -42.58
C PRO A 10 60.17 18.81 -42.28
N THR A 11 60.82 19.83 -41.83
CA THR A 11 60.46 21.26 -41.78
C THR A 11 60.12 21.79 -43.16
N ARG A 12 59.09 22.63 -43.29
CA ARG A 12 58.90 23.49 -44.44
C ARG A 12 58.43 24.91 -44.05
N THR A 13 59.17 25.82 -44.61
CA THR A 13 59.37 27.25 -44.52
C THR A 13 58.08 28.09 -44.71
N LEU A 14 58.04 29.19 -43.98
CA LEU A 14 57.18 30.37 -44.19
C LEU A 14 57.26 31.00 -45.54
N ALA A 15 56.11 31.39 -46.11
CA ALA A 15 56.05 32.47 -47.13
C ALA A 15 54.93 33.41 -46.66
N SER A 16 55.33 34.65 -46.36
CA SER A 16 54.49 35.77 -46.03
C SER A 16 53.79 36.27 -47.28
N ARG A 17 52.47 36.49 -47.23
CA ARG A 17 51.76 37.28 -48.20
C ARG A 17 50.87 38.30 -47.49
N SER A 18 51.22 39.58 -47.59
CA SER A 18 50.47 40.70 -47.14
C SER A 18 49.20 40.86 -48.00
N THR A 19 48.05 40.97 -47.46
CA THR A 19 46.85 41.48 -48.06
C THR A 19 46.13 42.44 -47.12
N SER A 20 45.81 43.61 -47.64
CA SER A 20 45.18 44.77 -47.02
C SER A 20 43.78 44.47 -46.45
N PRO A 21 43.32 45.16 -45.41
CA PRO A 21 42.03 44.95 -44.83
C PRO A 21 40.90 45.60 -45.63
N SER A 22 39.85 44.82 -45.94
CA SER A 22 38.55 45.32 -46.44
C SER A 22 37.71 45.86 -45.28
N PRO A 23 36.85 46.89 -45.52
CA PRO A 23 36.06 47.50 -44.44
C PRO A 23 34.96 46.56 -43.92
N SER A 24 34.82 46.55 -42.61
CA SER A 24 33.78 45.80 -41.84
C SER A 24 32.36 46.30 -42.15
N PRO A 25 31.35 45.43 -42.35
CA PRO A 25 29.97 45.87 -42.44
C PRO A 25 29.44 46.26 -41.05
N SER A 26 28.63 47.32 -41.00
CA SER A 26 27.98 47.86 -39.82
C SER A 26 27.10 46.79 -39.11
N PRO A 27 27.01 46.77 -37.77
CA PRO A 27 26.16 45.83 -37.05
C PRO A 27 24.67 46.11 -37.29
N SER A 28 23.93 45.08 -37.67
CA SER A 28 22.47 45.09 -37.76
C SER A 28 21.85 45.30 -36.38
N PRO A 29 20.70 46.02 -36.27
CA PRO A 29 20.04 46.21 -34.97
C PRO A 29 19.57 44.88 -34.38
N PRO A 30 19.56 44.72 -33.03
CA PRO A 30 19.11 43.50 -32.41
C PRO A 30 17.61 43.25 -32.69
N PRO A 31 17.18 41.99 -32.93
CA PRO A 31 15.79 41.69 -33.12
C PRO A 31 15.01 42.00 -31.83
N SER A 32 13.86 42.66 -31.98
CA SER A 32 12.93 42.95 -30.90
C SER A 32 12.56 41.66 -30.16
N PRO A 33 12.44 41.70 -28.81
CA PRO A 33 12.02 40.50 -28.06
C PRO A 33 10.58 40.15 -28.47
N SER A 34 10.43 39.08 -29.26
CA SER A 34 9.14 38.48 -29.48
C SER A 34 8.66 37.98 -28.14
N ALA A 35 7.46 38.42 -27.72
CA ALA A 35 6.79 37.92 -26.51
C ALA A 35 6.60 36.40 -26.65
N SER A 36 7.49 35.65 -26.05
CA SER A 36 7.37 34.21 -25.95
C SER A 36 6.14 33.88 -25.11
N ALA A 37 5.19 33.17 -25.71
CA ALA A 37 4.08 32.59 -24.99
C ALA A 37 4.63 31.82 -23.76
N PRO A 38 3.92 31.84 -22.62
CA PRO A 38 4.40 31.12 -21.43
C PRO A 38 4.60 29.65 -21.79
N PRO A 39 5.73 29.03 -21.38
CA PRO A 39 6.02 27.65 -21.72
C PRO A 39 4.91 26.76 -21.13
N SER A 40 4.34 25.90 -21.96
CA SER A 40 3.42 24.87 -21.51
C SER A 40 4.10 24.06 -20.39
N PRO A 41 3.41 23.77 -19.29
CA PRO A 41 4.02 23.05 -18.17
C PRO A 41 4.56 21.70 -18.66
N SER A 42 5.87 21.50 -18.52
CA SER A 42 6.48 20.22 -18.85
C SER A 42 5.89 19.12 -17.94
N PRO A 43 5.68 17.89 -18.43
CA PRO A 43 5.13 16.79 -17.59
C PRO A 43 5.88 16.59 -16.27
N SER A 44 7.16 16.91 -16.23
CA SER A 44 7.99 16.87 -15.02
C SER A 44 7.61 17.94 -13.98
N SER A 45 6.97 19.05 -14.37
CA SER A 45 6.56 20.09 -13.43
C SER A 45 5.33 19.68 -12.60
N LEU A 46 4.44 18.85 -13.14
CA LEU A 46 3.28 18.32 -12.44
C LEU A 46 3.64 17.29 -11.36
N LEU A 47 4.81 16.67 -11.47
CA LEU A 47 5.30 15.67 -10.51
C LEU A 47 6.06 16.28 -9.31
N ARG A 48 6.15 17.61 -9.25
CA ARG A 48 6.64 18.32 -8.06
C ARG A 48 5.60 18.20 -6.92
N PRO A 49 6.00 18.26 -5.63
CA PRO A 49 5.08 18.03 -4.51
C PRO A 49 3.82 18.90 -4.56
N ALA A 50 3.95 20.22 -4.73
CA ALA A 50 2.78 21.11 -4.70
C ALA A 50 1.77 20.82 -5.82
N PRO A 51 2.13 20.78 -7.13
CA PRO A 51 1.17 20.41 -8.18
C PRO A 51 0.63 18.99 -8.01
N LEU A 52 1.46 18.05 -7.55
CA LEU A 52 1.05 16.66 -7.32
C LEU A 52 -0.13 16.59 -6.33
N PHE A 53 -0.01 17.27 -5.19
CA PHE A 53 -1.08 17.34 -4.19
C PHE A 53 -2.28 18.18 -4.64
N LEU A 54 -2.07 19.26 -5.39
CA LEU A 54 -3.17 20.07 -5.94
C LEU A 54 -4.04 19.26 -6.91
N VAL A 55 -3.44 18.49 -7.81
CA VAL A 55 -4.18 17.61 -8.74
C VAL A 55 -4.93 16.53 -7.95
N ALA A 56 -4.29 15.92 -6.95
CA ALA A 56 -4.93 14.93 -6.10
C ALA A 56 -6.13 15.50 -5.31
N ALA A 57 -6.02 16.73 -4.83
CA ALA A 57 -7.10 17.44 -4.14
C ALA A 57 -8.24 17.80 -5.11
N ALA A 58 -7.90 18.35 -6.28
CA ALA A 58 -8.88 18.69 -7.32
C ALA A 58 -9.69 17.47 -7.78
N LEU A 59 -9.02 16.33 -7.98
CA LEU A 59 -9.68 15.06 -8.32
C LEU A 59 -10.69 14.65 -7.24
N ARG A 60 -10.33 14.74 -5.96
CA ARG A 60 -11.22 14.39 -4.84
C ARG A 60 -12.39 15.35 -4.71
N LEU A 61 -12.14 16.66 -4.90
CA LEU A 61 -13.23 17.66 -4.89
C LEU A 61 -14.21 17.43 -6.04
N ALA A 62 -13.72 17.11 -7.23
CA ALA A 62 -14.58 16.76 -8.36
C ALA A 62 -15.42 15.51 -8.08
N LEU A 63 -14.82 14.48 -7.47
CA LEU A 63 -15.54 13.25 -7.06
C LEU A 63 -16.55 13.50 -5.93
N LEU A 64 -16.25 14.39 -4.98
CA LEU A 64 -17.20 14.78 -3.94
C LEU A 64 -18.41 15.52 -4.54
N ALA A 65 -18.17 16.46 -5.47
CA ALA A 65 -19.25 17.16 -6.18
C ALA A 65 -20.11 16.19 -7.01
N TYR A 66 -19.46 15.25 -7.71
CA TYR A 66 -20.15 14.18 -8.44
C TYR A 66 -20.93 13.27 -7.49
N GLY A 67 -20.35 12.90 -6.35
CA GLY A 67 -21.02 12.09 -5.33
C GLY A 67 -22.28 12.74 -4.80
N ALA A 68 -22.24 14.03 -4.46
CA ALA A 68 -23.40 14.78 -4.04
C ALA A 68 -24.51 14.81 -5.12
N TYR A 69 -24.11 14.98 -6.39
CA TYR A 69 -25.03 14.92 -7.52
C TYR A 69 -25.66 13.53 -7.68
N GLN A 70 -24.86 12.46 -7.62
CA GLN A 70 -25.32 11.08 -7.75
C GLN A 70 -26.26 10.71 -6.59
N ASP A 71 -25.87 11.05 -5.35
CA ASP A 71 -26.67 10.72 -4.15
C ASP A 71 -28.04 11.41 -4.16
N ALA A 72 -28.15 12.59 -4.78
CA ALA A 72 -29.42 13.30 -4.93
C ALA A 72 -30.37 12.69 -5.98
N ARG A 73 -29.81 12.01 -7.03
CA ARG A 73 -30.58 11.63 -8.23
C ARG A 73 -30.61 10.14 -8.55
N SER A 74 -29.72 9.34 -7.95
CA SER A 74 -29.61 7.90 -8.24
C SER A 74 -30.10 7.05 -7.09
N ALA A 75 -30.68 5.90 -7.42
CA ALA A 75 -30.98 4.85 -6.44
C ALA A 75 -29.68 4.23 -5.87
N VAL A 76 -28.63 4.14 -6.70
CA VAL A 76 -27.31 3.68 -6.28
C VAL A 76 -26.52 4.87 -5.74
N LYS A 77 -26.30 4.89 -4.44
CA LYS A 77 -25.58 5.98 -3.77
C LYS A 77 -24.08 5.90 -4.01
N PHE A 78 -23.44 7.07 -4.17
CA PHE A 78 -21.99 7.18 -4.25
C PHE A 78 -21.36 7.09 -2.87
N THR A 79 -21.97 7.76 -1.88
CA THR A 79 -21.49 7.75 -0.49
C THR A 79 -21.49 6.33 0.08
N ASP A 80 -20.40 5.95 0.73
CA ASP A 80 -20.24 4.63 1.34
C ASP A 80 -21.13 4.48 2.57
N ILE A 81 -21.59 3.26 2.81
CA ILE A 81 -22.34 2.91 4.03
C ILE A 81 -21.52 3.19 5.29
N ASP A 82 -20.20 2.97 5.23
CA ASP A 82 -19.30 3.24 6.34
C ASP A 82 -19.33 4.71 6.76
N TYR A 83 -19.41 5.65 5.80
CA TYR A 83 -19.55 7.07 6.11
C TYR A 83 -20.84 7.39 6.88
N LEU A 84 -21.94 6.76 6.51
CA LEU A 84 -23.22 6.93 7.20
C LEU A 84 -23.12 6.38 8.64
N VAL A 85 -22.47 5.24 8.81
CA VAL A 85 -22.24 4.65 10.14
C VAL A 85 -21.40 5.60 11.01
N PHE A 86 -20.31 6.16 10.47
CA PHE A 86 -19.50 7.13 11.20
C PHE A 86 -20.25 8.41 11.55
N THR A 87 -21.07 8.90 10.63
CA THR A 87 -21.88 10.12 10.84
C THR A 87 -22.93 9.91 11.93
N ASP A 88 -23.60 8.75 11.91
CA ASP A 88 -24.60 8.41 12.92
C ASP A 88 -23.95 8.20 14.30
N ALA A 89 -22.81 7.52 14.34
CA ALA A 89 -22.03 7.36 15.57
C ALA A 89 -21.60 8.73 16.14
N ALA A 90 -21.14 9.64 15.30
CA ALA A 90 -20.78 11.00 15.70
C ALA A 90 -21.97 11.79 16.26
N ARG A 91 -23.15 11.66 15.64
CA ARG A 91 -24.40 12.28 16.13
C ARG A 91 -24.80 11.74 17.50
N LEU A 92 -24.75 10.41 17.69
CA LEU A 92 -25.07 9.79 18.99
C LEU A 92 -24.12 10.28 20.08
N VAL A 93 -22.80 10.30 19.79
CA VAL A 93 -21.81 10.80 20.74
C VAL A 93 -22.02 12.29 21.06
N SER A 94 -22.33 13.12 20.06
CA SER A 94 -22.63 14.54 20.26
C SER A 94 -23.91 14.76 21.10
N ALA A 95 -24.84 13.82 21.05
CA ALA A 95 -26.03 13.81 21.88
C ALA A 95 -25.84 13.18 23.28
N GLY A 96 -24.60 12.82 23.64
CA GLY A 96 -24.28 12.16 24.91
C GLY A 96 -24.70 10.68 24.97
N GLN A 97 -25.01 10.08 23.82
CA GLN A 97 -25.42 8.69 23.70
C GLN A 97 -24.27 7.79 23.23
N SER A 98 -24.40 6.49 23.52
CA SER A 98 -23.40 5.52 23.02
C SER A 98 -23.52 5.35 21.50
N PRO A 99 -22.40 5.36 20.74
CA PRO A 99 -22.41 5.05 19.32
C PRO A 99 -22.91 3.63 19.01
N TYR A 100 -22.94 2.75 20.01
CA TYR A 100 -23.45 1.37 19.93
C TYR A 100 -24.93 1.25 20.27
N ALA A 101 -25.63 2.35 20.57
CA ALA A 101 -27.08 2.34 20.83
C ALA A 101 -27.93 2.21 19.55
N ARG A 102 -27.30 2.14 18.39
CA ARG A 102 -27.96 1.91 17.11
C ARG A 102 -28.45 0.46 17.01
N ASP A 103 -29.69 0.28 16.54
CA ASP A 103 -30.22 -1.05 16.23
C ASP A 103 -29.35 -1.77 15.21
N THR A 104 -28.73 -2.88 15.63
CA THR A 104 -27.70 -3.60 14.88
C THR A 104 -28.24 -4.55 13.83
N SER A 105 -29.55 -4.58 13.59
CA SER A 105 -30.19 -5.51 12.66
C SER A 105 -29.84 -5.27 11.17
N SER A 106 -29.11 -4.19 10.82
CA SER A 106 -28.81 -3.85 9.42
C SER A 106 -27.49 -3.12 9.18
N SER A 107 -26.47 -3.21 10.05
CA SER A 107 -25.28 -2.38 9.91
C SER A 107 -23.96 -3.16 9.94
N PRO A 108 -23.04 -2.89 9.00
CA PRO A 108 -21.63 -3.24 9.18
C PRO A 108 -21.07 -2.53 10.42
N SER A 109 -20.21 -3.20 11.16
CA SER A 109 -19.64 -2.73 12.42
C SER A 109 -18.99 -1.35 12.29
N PRO A 110 -19.27 -0.42 13.21
CA PRO A 110 -18.58 0.85 13.27
C PRO A 110 -17.17 0.63 13.81
N THR A 111 -16.17 0.65 12.94
CA THR A 111 -14.82 1.00 13.37
C THR A 111 -14.82 2.50 13.58
N SER A 112 -15.08 2.91 14.81
CA SER A 112 -15.21 4.30 15.18
C SER A 112 -13.85 5.01 15.16
N SER A 113 -13.71 5.98 14.32
CA SER A 113 -12.93 7.19 14.63
C SER A 113 -13.40 8.33 13.74
N PRO A 114 -13.68 9.51 14.25
CA PRO A 114 -13.96 10.68 13.43
C PRO A 114 -12.65 11.14 12.80
N ALA A 115 -12.34 10.61 11.62
CA ALA A 115 -11.21 11.06 10.84
C ALA A 115 -11.63 12.25 9.99
N GLY A 116 -11.56 13.43 10.60
CA GLY A 116 -11.42 14.66 9.85
C GLY A 116 -10.20 14.57 8.95
N SER A 117 -10.41 14.82 7.67
CA SER A 117 -9.43 14.92 6.62
C SER A 117 -8.19 15.72 7.04
N SER A 118 -7.04 15.07 7.07
CA SER A 118 -5.74 15.75 7.03
C SER A 118 -4.74 14.87 6.32
N CYS A 119 -4.83 14.85 5.01
CA CYS A 119 -3.79 14.33 4.14
C CYS A 119 -2.83 15.48 3.79
N ALA A 120 -2.16 16.05 4.79
CA ALA A 120 -1.23 17.14 4.56
C ALA A 120 -0.14 17.13 5.62
N SER A 121 0.77 16.17 5.60
CA SER A 121 2.06 16.33 6.31
C SER A 121 2.98 15.13 6.15
N CYS A 122 3.44 14.85 4.94
CA CYS A 122 4.66 14.07 4.74
C CYS A 122 5.49 14.64 3.59
N ALA A 123 5.60 15.96 3.51
CA ALA A 123 6.48 16.63 2.58
C ALA A 123 7.27 17.73 3.30
N ALA A 124 8.02 17.35 4.32
CA ALA A 124 9.01 18.24 4.91
C ALA A 124 10.35 18.05 4.18
N GLY A 125 10.66 18.95 3.25
CA GLY A 125 11.99 19.49 3.12
C GLY A 125 12.99 18.83 2.19
N VAL A 126 12.65 17.79 1.40
CA VAL A 126 13.54 17.30 0.33
C VAL A 126 12.74 17.27 -0.96
N SER A 127 13.17 18.06 -1.97
CA SER A 127 12.60 17.96 -3.31
C SER A 127 12.88 16.55 -3.84
N PRO A 128 11.88 15.67 -3.92
CA PRO A 128 12.12 14.32 -4.40
C PRO A 128 12.56 14.38 -5.87
N PRO A 129 13.48 13.51 -6.31
CA PRO A 129 13.80 13.42 -7.71
C PRO A 129 12.51 13.15 -8.51
N PRO A 130 12.41 13.62 -9.78
CA PRO A 130 11.16 13.56 -10.57
C PRO A 130 10.58 12.14 -10.68
N ARG A 131 11.40 11.11 -10.54
CA ARG A 131 10.96 9.71 -10.47
C ARG A 131 10.14 9.40 -9.21
N ALA A 132 10.52 9.93 -8.04
CA ALA A 132 9.78 9.71 -6.79
C ALA A 132 8.37 10.33 -6.86
N GLY A 133 8.23 11.52 -7.49
CA GLY A 133 6.92 12.12 -7.75
C GLY A 133 6.03 11.27 -8.65
N ALA A 134 6.60 10.65 -9.70
CA ALA A 134 5.85 9.73 -10.57
C ALA A 134 5.31 8.51 -9.81
N PHE A 135 6.10 7.92 -8.94
CA PHE A 135 5.64 6.80 -8.11
C PHE A 135 4.62 7.22 -7.06
N ALA A 136 4.77 8.39 -6.44
CA ALA A 136 3.75 8.94 -5.55
C ALA A 136 2.41 9.21 -6.26
N ALA A 137 2.45 9.63 -7.54
CA ALA A 137 1.26 9.82 -8.36
C ALA A 137 0.45 8.52 -8.56
N LEU A 138 1.11 7.36 -8.58
CA LEU A 138 0.43 6.06 -8.68
C LEU A 138 -0.55 5.81 -7.53
N TRP A 139 -0.30 6.38 -6.37
CA TRP A 139 -1.24 6.35 -5.26
C TRP A 139 -2.17 7.56 -5.27
N LEU A 140 -1.62 8.77 -5.35
CA LEU A 140 -2.37 10.01 -5.16
C LEU A 140 -3.37 10.29 -6.28
N TRP A 141 -3.05 9.91 -7.52
CA TRP A 141 -3.90 10.12 -8.70
C TRP A 141 -4.65 8.84 -9.11
N ASN A 142 -4.49 7.75 -8.38
CA ASN A 142 -5.22 6.52 -8.65
C ASN A 142 -6.73 6.77 -8.51
N PRO A 143 -7.54 6.53 -9.56
CA PRO A 143 -8.97 6.80 -9.52
C PRO A 143 -9.71 5.95 -8.48
N MET A 144 -9.27 4.72 -8.22
CA MET A 144 -9.83 3.86 -7.18
C MET A 144 -9.57 4.43 -5.79
N VAL A 145 -8.31 4.85 -5.52
CA VAL A 145 -7.94 5.50 -4.24
C VAL A 145 -8.71 6.80 -4.04
N ALA A 146 -8.80 7.61 -5.10
CA ALA A 146 -9.54 8.87 -5.06
C ALA A 146 -11.04 8.64 -4.82
N ALA A 147 -11.66 7.70 -5.53
CA ALA A 147 -13.07 7.37 -5.37
C ALA A 147 -13.38 6.83 -3.97
N ILE A 148 -12.61 5.85 -3.47
CA ILE A 148 -12.83 5.26 -2.14
C ILE A 148 -12.64 6.31 -1.05
N SER A 149 -11.64 7.19 -1.16
CA SER A 149 -11.46 8.28 -0.19
C SER A 149 -12.56 9.34 -0.26
N ALA A 150 -13.07 9.67 -1.47
CA ALA A 150 -14.15 10.64 -1.64
C ALA A 150 -15.52 10.08 -1.20
N ARG A 151 -15.70 8.77 -1.18
CA ARG A 151 -16.89 8.11 -0.64
C ARG A 151 -16.97 8.14 0.89
N GLY A 152 -15.97 8.67 1.58
CA GLY A 152 -15.91 8.77 3.04
C GLY A 152 -15.36 7.54 3.75
N SER A 153 -14.61 6.69 3.04
CA SER A 153 -13.92 5.55 3.63
C SER A 153 -12.67 5.98 4.42
N CYS A 154 -12.39 5.30 5.53
CA CYS A 154 -11.23 5.54 6.38
C CYS A 154 -9.89 5.00 5.84
N GLU A 155 -9.90 4.33 4.68
CA GLU A 155 -8.73 3.66 4.10
C GLU A 155 -7.58 4.63 3.78
N GLY A 156 -7.90 5.89 3.46
CA GLY A 156 -6.89 6.92 3.24
C GLY A 156 -6.04 7.20 4.48
N LEU A 157 -6.65 7.27 5.68
CA LEU A 157 -5.95 7.46 6.94
C LEU A 157 -5.06 6.25 7.27
N LEU A 158 -5.58 5.05 7.03
CA LEU A 158 -4.81 3.83 7.21
C LEU A 158 -3.58 3.79 6.28
N GLY A 159 -3.71 4.29 5.04
CA GLY A 159 -2.58 4.49 4.14
C GLY A 159 -1.51 5.41 4.72
N VAL A 160 -1.90 6.51 5.38
CA VAL A 160 -0.96 7.42 6.07
C VAL A 160 -0.25 6.70 7.21
N LEU A 161 -0.98 5.94 8.04
CA LEU A 161 -0.40 5.15 9.13
C LEU A 161 0.59 4.10 8.60
N THR A 162 0.26 3.45 7.48
CA THR A 162 1.13 2.47 6.81
C THR A 162 2.44 3.13 6.35
N ALA A 163 2.35 4.26 5.64
CA ALA A 163 3.52 4.99 5.18
C ALA A 163 4.38 5.50 6.36
N ALA A 164 3.74 6.00 7.42
CA ALA A 164 4.40 6.44 8.63
C ALA A 164 5.10 5.29 9.36
N LEU A 165 4.50 4.09 9.38
CA LEU A 165 5.12 2.90 9.96
C LEU A 165 6.38 2.50 9.20
N VAL A 166 6.31 2.37 7.87
CA VAL A 166 7.48 2.03 7.04
C VAL A 166 8.59 3.04 7.26
N TRP A 167 8.28 4.33 7.16
CA TRP A 167 9.25 5.39 7.41
C TRP A 167 9.86 5.35 8.81
N ALA A 168 9.06 5.15 9.86
CA ALA A 168 9.54 5.11 11.24
C ALA A 168 10.48 3.92 11.49
N VAL A 169 10.17 2.77 10.87
CA VAL A 169 11.02 1.57 10.95
C VAL A 169 12.34 1.80 10.22
N GLU A 170 12.31 2.26 8.97
CA GLU A 170 13.52 2.55 8.19
C GLU A 170 14.38 3.65 8.80
N ALA A 171 13.74 4.68 9.40
CA ALA A 171 14.42 5.72 10.17
C ALA A 171 14.89 5.26 11.55
N ARG A 172 14.72 3.98 11.91
CA ARG A 172 15.09 3.39 13.22
C ARG A 172 14.46 4.08 14.43
N ARG A 173 13.30 4.71 14.24
CA ARG A 173 12.54 5.39 15.32
C ARG A 173 11.64 4.37 16.02
N VAL A 174 12.24 3.43 16.75
CA VAL A 174 11.58 2.27 17.34
C VAL A 174 10.33 2.61 18.15
N GLY A 175 10.40 3.63 19.02
CA GLY A 175 9.25 4.06 19.82
C GLY A 175 8.09 4.55 18.97
N LEU A 176 8.39 5.37 17.95
CA LEU A 176 7.37 5.85 17.01
C LEU A 176 6.79 4.70 16.17
N ALA A 177 7.63 3.78 15.68
CA ALA A 177 7.19 2.62 14.94
C ALA A 177 6.22 1.75 15.78
N GLY A 178 6.56 1.52 17.06
CA GLY A 178 5.67 0.82 17.99
C GLY A 178 4.35 1.55 18.21
N ALA A 179 4.36 2.86 18.46
CA ALA A 179 3.15 3.65 18.65
C ALA A 179 2.26 3.66 17.40
N VAL A 180 2.84 3.86 16.22
CA VAL A 180 2.10 3.84 14.95
C VAL A 180 1.53 2.46 14.66
N LEU A 181 2.29 1.39 14.90
CA LEU A 181 1.80 0.01 14.74
C LEU A 181 0.63 -0.27 15.68
N GLY A 182 0.76 0.05 16.97
CA GLY A 182 -0.32 -0.15 17.96
C GLY A 182 -1.57 0.66 17.60
N LEU A 183 -1.40 1.91 17.15
CA LEU A 183 -2.50 2.76 16.69
C LEU A 183 -3.15 2.20 15.42
N ALA A 184 -2.37 1.74 14.44
CA ALA A 184 -2.89 1.16 13.19
C ALA A 184 -3.70 -0.10 13.47
N VAL A 185 -3.25 -0.97 14.37
CA VAL A 185 -3.98 -2.18 14.77
C VAL A 185 -5.25 -1.85 15.55
N HIS A 186 -5.22 -0.82 16.41
CA HIS A 186 -6.43 -0.35 17.10
C HIS A 186 -7.44 0.24 16.11
N PHE A 187 -6.97 0.99 15.12
CA PHE A 187 -7.82 1.62 14.10
C PHE A 187 -8.47 0.57 13.16
N LYS A 188 -7.70 -0.45 12.76
CA LYS A 188 -8.15 -1.59 11.97
C LYS A 188 -7.27 -2.80 12.28
N ILE A 189 -7.86 -3.96 12.54
CA ILE A 189 -7.12 -5.09 13.11
C ILE A 189 -6.01 -5.64 12.19
N TYR A 190 -6.19 -5.63 10.87
CA TYR A 190 -5.30 -6.32 9.94
C TYR A 190 -3.81 -5.87 9.96
N PRO A 191 -3.43 -4.61 10.28
CA PRO A 191 -2.02 -4.21 10.37
C PRO A 191 -1.16 -5.04 11.33
N PHE A 192 -1.77 -5.85 12.21
CA PHE A 192 -1.03 -6.77 13.07
C PHE A 192 -0.14 -7.74 12.29
N ILE A 193 -0.50 -8.09 11.04
CA ILE A 193 0.29 -8.97 10.19
C ILE A 193 1.71 -8.45 9.95
N TRP A 194 1.91 -7.13 9.99
CA TRP A 194 3.21 -6.50 9.74
C TRP A 194 4.17 -6.59 10.93
N ALA A 195 3.65 -6.87 12.13
CA ALA A 195 4.48 -6.98 13.33
C ALA A 195 5.62 -7.99 13.15
N GLY A 196 5.33 -9.16 12.55
CA GLY A 196 6.32 -10.18 12.25
C GLY A 196 7.43 -9.68 11.32
N ALA A 197 7.07 -8.96 10.25
CA ALA A 197 8.04 -8.38 9.32
C ALA A 197 8.93 -7.32 9.98
N VAL A 198 8.33 -6.41 10.74
CA VAL A 198 9.07 -5.35 11.44
C VAL A 198 10.05 -5.95 12.46
N VAL A 199 9.59 -6.89 13.29
CA VAL A 199 10.45 -7.56 14.27
C VAL A 199 11.58 -8.33 13.59
N TRP A 200 11.30 -9.03 12.48
CA TRP A 200 12.29 -9.79 11.73
C TRP A 200 13.29 -8.89 11.03
N TRP A 201 12.85 -7.74 10.50
CA TRP A 201 13.68 -6.72 9.87
C TRP A 201 14.67 -6.06 10.85
N MET A 202 14.29 -5.89 12.14
CA MET A 202 15.09 -5.25 13.18
C MET A 202 16.18 -6.17 13.70
N ASP A 203 17.13 -6.55 12.84
CA ASP A 203 18.33 -7.28 13.25
C ASP A 203 19.45 -6.34 13.76
N ARG A 204 20.49 -6.91 14.36
CA ARG A 204 21.59 -6.14 14.95
C ARG A 204 22.31 -5.26 13.94
N GLU A 205 22.50 -5.74 12.72
CA GLU A 205 23.20 -4.98 11.68
C GLU A 205 22.42 -3.74 11.28
N ARG A 206 21.11 -3.87 11.09
CA ARG A 206 20.23 -2.78 10.71
C ARG A 206 20.00 -1.77 11.82
N MET A 207 20.02 -2.23 13.07
CA MET A 207 19.87 -1.34 14.24
C MET A 207 21.16 -0.64 14.66
N GLY A 208 22.26 -0.77 13.88
CA GLY A 208 23.52 -0.06 14.13
C GLY A 208 24.47 -0.81 15.04
N GLY A 209 24.24 -2.10 15.29
CA GLY A 209 25.20 -2.96 15.95
C GLY A 209 26.45 -3.19 15.07
N PRO A 210 27.59 -3.63 15.67
CA PRO A 210 28.80 -3.94 14.91
C PRO A 210 28.45 -5.00 13.83
N ARG A 211 28.87 -4.72 12.59
CA ARG A 211 28.82 -5.71 11.52
C ARG A 211 29.63 -6.92 11.97
N ALA A 212 29.08 -8.11 11.82
CA ALA A 212 29.87 -9.32 11.93
C ALA A 212 31.02 -9.18 10.94
N GLY A 213 32.28 -9.25 11.44
CA GLY A 213 33.48 -9.20 10.58
C GLY A 213 33.41 -10.33 9.55
N PRO A 214 34.28 -10.29 8.49
CA PRO A 214 34.32 -11.34 7.50
C PRO A 214 34.53 -12.68 8.22
N ALA A 215 33.68 -13.64 7.91
CA ALA A 215 33.45 -14.93 8.52
C ALA A 215 34.60 -15.42 9.47
N ALA A 216 34.36 -15.28 10.76
CA ALA A 216 35.00 -16.14 11.73
C ALA A 216 34.63 -17.59 11.41
N ALA A 217 35.57 -18.52 11.63
CA ALA A 217 35.46 -19.95 11.38
C ALA A 217 34.05 -20.50 11.75
N PRO A 218 33.57 -21.58 11.14
CA PRO A 218 32.24 -22.11 11.39
C PRO A 218 32.03 -22.29 12.89
N GLU A 219 31.24 -21.38 13.48
CA GLU A 219 30.84 -21.48 14.88
C GLU A 219 30.00 -22.75 15.04
N GLU A 220 30.24 -23.49 16.09
CA GLU A 220 29.41 -24.63 16.50
C GLU A 220 27.91 -24.22 16.46
N PRO A 221 27.01 -25.15 16.16
CA PRO A 221 25.60 -24.85 16.07
C PRO A 221 25.11 -24.18 17.36
N ALA A 222 24.75 -22.91 17.26
CA ALA A 222 24.33 -22.10 18.39
C ALA A 222 23.18 -22.80 19.15
N SER A 223 23.34 -22.97 20.47
CA SER A 223 22.26 -23.55 21.28
C SER A 223 20.97 -22.75 21.10
N LEU A 224 19.81 -23.41 21.19
CA LEU A 224 18.49 -22.75 21.09
C LEU A 224 18.39 -21.53 22.04
N GLY A 225 19.00 -21.62 23.23
CA GLY A 225 19.06 -20.52 24.20
C GLY A 225 19.90 -19.33 23.71
N ALA A 226 20.96 -19.56 22.91
CA ALA A 226 21.74 -18.50 22.28
C ALA A 226 20.98 -17.82 21.14
N LEU A 227 20.24 -18.60 20.34
CA LEU A 227 19.37 -18.08 19.28
C LEU A 227 18.24 -17.22 19.86
N VAL A 228 17.56 -17.67 20.90
CA VAL A 228 16.50 -16.89 21.57
C VAL A 228 17.05 -15.61 22.17
N ARG A 229 18.21 -15.67 22.89
CA ARG A 229 18.86 -14.46 23.42
C ARG A 229 19.31 -13.49 22.34
N GLY A 230 19.76 -14.00 21.19
CA GLY A 230 20.11 -13.17 20.04
C GLY A 230 18.90 -12.54 19.37
N PHE A 231 17.75 -13.20 19.44
CA PHE A 231 16.47 -12.68 18.90
C PHE A 231 15.86 -11.61 19.81
N VAL A 232 15.91 -11.78 21.13
CA VAL A 232 15.38 -10.82 22.11
C VAL A 232 16.36 -9.65 22.25
N SER A 233 16.15 -8.58 21.47
CA SER A 233 16.94 -7.34 21.53
C SER A 233 16.17 -6.23 22.25
N PRO A 234 16.87 -5.22 22.88
CA PRO A 234 16.20 -4.08 23.50
C PRO A 234 15.24 -3.34 22.55
N ASP A 235 15.63 -3.19 21.29
CA ASP A 235 14.80 -2.51 20.29
C ASP A 235 13.53 -3.29 19.98
N ARG A 236 13.61 -4.62 19.81
CA ARG A 236 12.43 -5.48 19.61
C ARG A 236 11.51 -5.47 20.82
N MET A 237 12.08 -5.49 22.02
CA MET A 237 11.31 -5.38 23.27
C MET A 237 10.64 -4.01 23.38
N LYS A 238 11.34 -2.92 23.05
CA LYS A 238 10.78 -1.57 23.02
C LYS A 238 9.64 -1.46 22.00
N LEU A 239 9.83 -1.99 20.78
CA LEU A 239 8.77 -2.02 19.77
C LEU A 239 7.52 -2.73 20.28
N ALA A 240 7.70 -3.95 20.81
CA ALA A 240 6.60 -4.77 21.33
C ALA A 240 5.88 -4.08 22.51
N ALA A 241 6.64 -3.57 23.48
CA ALA A 241 6.10 -2.91 24.66
C ALA A 241 5.31 -1.65 24.28
N VAL A 242 5.86 -0.78 23.43
CA VAL A 242 5.19 0.45 23.00
C VAL A 242 3.97 0.14 22.14
N SER A 243 4.08 -0.81 21.20
CA SER A 243 2.95 -1.21 20.35
C SER A 243 1.81 -1.79 21.17
N LEU A 244 2.12 -2.70 22.09
CA LEU A 244 1.13 -3.31 22.98
C LEU A 244 0.53 -2.27 23.93
N ALA A 245 1.33 -1.41 24.54
CA ALA A 245 0.86 -0.35 25.43
C ALA A 245 -0.07 0.63 24.69
N THR A 246 0.27 1.03 23.47
CA THR A 246 -0.60 1.88 22.64
C THR A 246 -1.91 1.18 22.31
N PHE A 247 -1.85 -0.04 21.80
CA PHE A 247 -3.04 -0.82 21.47
C PHE A 247 -3.94 -1.06 22.69
N MET A 248 -3.38 -1.58 23.77
CA MET A 248 -4.14 -1.91 24.98
C MET A 248 -4.63 -0.66 25.71
N GLY A 249 -3.83 0.42 25.76
CA GLY A 249 -4.22 1.69 26.35
C GLY A 249 -5.43 2.31 25.66
N LEU A 250 -5.43 2.33 24.33
CA LEU A 250 -6.57 2.82 23.54
C LEU A 250 -7.80 1.92 23.71
N ASN A 251 -7.63 0.61 23.72
CA ASN A 251 -8.74 -0.33 23.96
C ASN A 251 -9.29 -0.23 25.39
N ALA A 252 -8.44 -0.07 26.38
CA ALA A 252 -8.85 0.13 27.76
C ALA A 252 -9.64 1.45 27.92
N LEU A 253 -9.17 2.53 27.26
CA LEU A 253 -9.90 3.79 27.23
C LEU A 253 -11.29 3.63 26.59
N MET A 254 -11.39 2.99 25.43
CA MET A 254 -12.67 2.76 24.77
C MET A 254 -13.58 1.86 25.59
N TYR A 255 -13.03 0.82 26.22
CA TYR A 255 -13.78 -0.05 27.11
C TYR A 255 -14.28 0.69 28.36
N SER A 256 -13.48 1.58 28.94
CA SER A 256 -13.90 2.37 30.11
C SER A 256 -15.06 3.32 29.80
N VAL A 257 -15.14 3.80 28.54
CA VAL A 257 -16.20 4.72 28.09
C VAL A 257 -17.46 3.97 27.65
N TYR A 258 -17.31 2.87 26.90
CA TYR A 258 -18.43 2.19 26.23
C TYR A 258 -18.72 0.78 26.75
N GLY A 259 -17.87 0.19 27.59
CA GLY A 259 -18.08 -1.13 28.19
C GLY A 259 -18.05 -2.29 27.20
N THR A 260 -18.78 -3.35 27.53
CA THR A 260 -18.89 -4.58 26.73
C THR A 260 -19.35 -4.38 25.28
N PRO A 261 -20.28 -3.46 24.96
CA PRO A 261 -20.66 -3.18 23.57
C PRO A 261 -19.47 -2.86 22.66
N PHE A 262 -18.46 -2.16 23.16
CA PHE A 262 -17.23 -1.91 22.40
C PHE A 262 -16.54 -3.20 21.99
N LEU A 263 -16.31 -4.14 22.92
CA LEU A 263 -15.64 -5.42 22.60
C LEU A 263 -16.46 -6.28 21.64
N THR A 264 -17.77 -6.34 21.87
CA THR A 264 -18.68 -7.16 21.07
C THR A 264 -18.73 -6.69 19.63
N HIS A 265 -18.90 -5.38 19.40
CA HIS A 265 -19.08 -4.83 18.06
C HIS A 265 -17.75 -4.55 17.33
N THR A 266 -16.64 -4.34 18.07
CA THR A 266 -15.35 -4.06 17.43
C THR A 266 -14.55 -5.33 17.12
N PHE A 267 -14.54 -6.31 18.01
CA PHE A 267 -13.69 -7.51 17.88
C PHE A 267 -14.47 -8.81 17.71
N LEU A 268 -15.40 -9.10 18.63
CA LEU A 268 -16.08 -10.40 18.67
C LEU A 268 -17.02 -10.60 17.47
N HIS A 269 -17.61 -9.52 16.96
CA HIS A 269 -18.44 -9.55 15.77
C HIS A 269 -17.72 -10.15 14.54
N HIS A 270 -16.42 -9.89 14.37
CA HIS A 270 -15.66 -10.41 13.24
C HIS A 270 -15.47 -11.94 13.26
N VAL A 271 -15.58 -12.57 14.44
CA VAL A 271 -15.48 -14.03 14.59
C VAL A 271 -16.75 -14.72 14.11
N SER A 272 -17.91 -14.12 14.39
CA SER A 272 -19.23 -14.70 14.10
C SER A 272 -19.84 -14.26 12.78
N ARG A 273 -19.35 -13.15 12.19
CA ARG A 273 -19.91 -12.53 11.00
C ARG A 273 -19.73 -13.39 9.75
N ILE A 274 -20.82 -13.53 8.98
CA ILE A 274 -20.86 -14.13 7.65
C ILE A 274 -21.17 -13.05 6.63
N ASP A 275 -20.16 -12.63 5.86
CA ASP A 275 -20.31 -11.68 4.77
C ASP A 275 -20.30 -12.40 3.43
N HIS A 276 -21.47 -12.65 2.88
CA HIS A 276 -21.64 -13.29 1.58
C HIS A 276 -21.93 -12.32 0.44
N ARG A 277 -22.27 -11.04 0.74
CA ARG A 277 -22.56 -10.01 -0.27
C ARG A 277 -21.34 -9.17 -0.57
N HIS A 278 -21.22 -8.67 -1.81
CA HIS A 278 -20.10 -7.82 -2.26
C HIS A 278 -18.72 -8.41 -1.99
N ASN A 279 -18.61 -9.74 -1.99
CA ASN A 279 -17.43 -10.47 -1.56
C ASN A 279 -16.70 -11.12 -2.75
N PHE A 280 -15.52 -10.59 -3.11
CA PHE A 280 -14.66 -11.08 -4.18
C PHE A 280 -13.90 -12.38 -3.83
N SER A 281 -14.01 -12.85 -2.59
CA SER A 281 -13.30 -14.04 -2.11
C SER A 281 -13.72 -15.30 -2.88
N PRO A 282 -12.81 -16.27 -3.10
CA PRO A 282 -13.15 -17.58 -3.64
C PRO A 282 -14.12 -18.35 -2.74
N TYR A 283 -14.27 -17.96 -1.49
CA TYR A 283 -15.23 -18.55 -0.53
C TYR A 283 -16.65 -17.97 -0.66
N ASN A 284 -16.87 -16.96 -1.51
CA ASN A 284 -18.16 -16.25 -1.64
C ASN A 284 -19.34 -17.21 -1.80
N THR A 285 -19.29 -18.13 -2.77
CA THR A 285 -20.37 -19.09 -3.04
C THR A 285 -20.59 -20.05 -1.88
N LEU A 286 -19.51 -20.51 -1.22
CA LEU A 286 -19.60 -21.35 -0.04
C LEU A 286 -20.29 -20.61 1.12
N LEU A 287 -19.87 -19.38 1.40
CA LEU A 287 -20.47 -18.55 2.45
C LEU A 287 -21.95 -18.27 2.18
N TYR A 288 -22.33 -18.14 0.94
CA TYR A 288 -23.72 -17.95 0.56
C TYR A 288 -24.56 -19.18 0.85
N LEU A 289 -24.06 -20.36 0.49
CA LEU A 289 -24.74 -21.65 0.75
C LEU A 289 -24.85 -21.93 2.25
N THR A 290 -23.74 -21.73 2.99
CA THR A 290 -23.71 -22.01 4.43
C THR A 290 -24.45 -20.96 5.27
N SER A 291 -24.76 -19.78 4.71
CA SER A 291 -25.54 -18.76 5.43
C SER A 291 -26.94 -19.21 5.80
N ALA A 292 -27.50 -20.19 5.10
CA ALA A 292 -28.83 -20.77 5.35
C ALA A 292 -28.82 -21.95 6.32
N GLU A 293 -27.63 -22.47 6.70
CA GLU A 293 -27.51 -23.63 7.58
C GLU A 293 -27.46 -23.24 9.07
N PRO A 294 -28.01 -24.04 9.98
CA PRO A 294 -27.93 -23.78 11.41
C PRO A 294 -26.48 -23.82 11.92
N ALA A 295 -26.16 -22.98 12.90
CA ALA A 295 -24.81 -22.68 13.40
C ALA A 295 -24.03 -23.84 14.06
N SER A 296 -24.49 -25.06 14.00
CA SER A 296 -24.01 -26.21 14.78
C SER A 296 -22.92 -27.06 14.15
N SER A 297 -22.52 -26.81 12.90
CA SER A 297 -21.47 -27.57 12.20
C SER A 297 -20.14 -26.82 12.19
N LEU A 298 -19.02 -27.54 12.25
CA LEU A 298 -17.68 -27.01 11.98
C LEU A 298 -17.67 -26.37 10.57
N ARG A 299 -17.59 -25.07 10.53
CA ARG A 299 -17.66 -24.33 9.25
C ARG A 299 -16.33 -24.43 8.54
N ALA A 300 -16.32 -25.07 7.36
CA ALA A 300 -15.13 -25.24 6.55
C ALA A 300 -14.47 -23.91 6.17
N GLU A 301 -15.25 -22.82 6.08
CA GLU A 301 -14.74 -21.47 5.82
C GLU A 301 -13.85 -20.92 6.95
N SER A 302 -13.95 -21.48 8.17
CA SER A 302 -13.06 -21.12 9.27
C SER A 302 -11.62 -21.59 9.02
N LEU A 303 -11.43 -22.66 8.23
CA LEU A 303 -10.12 -23.14 7.83
C LEU A 303 -9.39 -22.16 6.87
N ALA A 304 -10.12 -21.24 6.24
CA ALA A 304 -9.53 -20.20 5.38
C ALA A 304 -8.53 -19.30 6.14
N PHE A 305 -8.68 -19.12 7.44
CA PHE A 305 -7.74 -18.37 8.25
C PHE A 305 -6.35 -18.99 8.32
N LEU A 306 -6.24 -20.31 8.17
CA LEU A 306 -4.95 -21.01 8.29
C LEU A 306 -3.98 -20.61 7.17
N PRO A 307 -4.28 -20.77 5.88
CA PRO A 307 -3.38 -20.33 4.82
C PRO A 307 -3.18 -18.81 4.84
N GLN A 308 -4.21 -18.03 5.14
CA GLN A 308 -4.15 -16.57 5.23
C GLN A 308 -3.11 -16.12 6.26
N LEU A 309 -3.19 -16.59 7.50
CA LEU A 309 -2.29 -16.19 8.58
C LEU A 309 -0.91 -16.82 8.45
N LEU A 310 -0.82 -18.08 8.01
CA LEU A 310 0.46 -18.74 7.79
C LEU A 310 1.30 -18.00 6.74
N LEU A 311 0.70 -17.63 5.60
CA LEU A 311 1.41 -16.88 4.56
C LEU A 311 1.75 -15.47 5.03
N SER A 312 0.75 -14.71 5.52
CA SER A 312 0.92 -13.29 5.81
C SER A 312 1.73 -13.01 7.08
N CYS A 313 1.62 -13.83 8.12
CA CYS A 313 2.29 -13.55 9.41
C CYS A 313 3.61 -14.30 9.60
N VAL A 314 3.82 -15.43 8.89
CA VAL A 314 4.97 -16.31 9.13
C VAL A 314 5.86 -16.45 7.91
N LEU A 315 5.37 -17.05 6.82
CA LEU A 315 6.23 -17.45 5.71
C LEU A 315 6.80 -16.25 4.95
N ILE A 316 5.95 -15.32 4.55
CA ILE A 316 6.38 -14.14 3.78
C ILE A 316 7.35 -13.26 4.58
N PRO A 317 7.05 -12.84 5.82
CA PRO A 317 8.00 -12.04 6.59
C PRO A 317 9.33 -12.75 6.84
N PHE A 318 9.30 -14.05 7.10
CA PHE A 318 10.52 -14.82 7.31
C PHE A 318 11.44 -14.79 6.09
N VAL A 319 10.89 -14.89 4.87
CA VAL A 319 11.66 -14.93 3.63
C VAL A 319 12.09 -13.54 3.16
N LEU A 320 11.19 -12.54 3.26
CA LEU A 320 11.37 -11.26 2.58
C LEU A 320 11.78 -10.10 3.50
N ALA A 321 11.34 -10.06 4.76
CA ALA A 321 11.45 -8.85 5.56
C ALA A 321 12.90 -8.37 5.76
N LYS A 322 13.85 -9.28 5.87
CA LYS A 322 15.29 -8.93 5.95
C LYS A 322 15.89 -8.46 4.63
N LYS A 323 15.23 -8.65 3.51
CA LYS A 323 15.71 -8.21 2.21
C LYS A 323 15.13 -6.84 1.86
N ASP A 324 13.81 -6.75 1.86
CA ASP A 324 13.06 -5.52 1.58
C ASP A 324 11.78 -5.51 2.43
N LEU A 325 11.71 -4.57 3.37
CA LEU A 325 10.59 -4.45 4.29
C LEU A 325 9.30 -4.07 3.56
N ALA A 326 9.35 -3.07 2.68
CA ALA A 326 8.17 -2.58 1.97
C ALA A 326 7.57 -3.66 1.06
N THR A 327 8.42 -4.36 0.31
CA THR A 327 7.99 -5.51 -0.53
C THR A 327 7.45 -6.65 0.32
N SER A 328 8.04 -6.94 1.48
CA SER A 328 7.51 -7.92 2.43
C SER A 328 6.11 -7.54 2.91
N MET A 329 5.92 -6.30 3.38
CA MET A 329 4.63 -5.81 3.86
C MET A 329 3.58 -5.80 2.74
N MET A 330 3.96 -5.46 1.51
CA MET A 330 3.08 -5.57 0.33
C MET A 330 2.65 -7.01 0.08
N ALA A 331 3.59 -7.95 0.03
CA ALA A 331 3.30 -9.36 -0.20
C ALA A 331 2.44 -9.96 0.93
N GLN A 332 2.72 -9.61 2.20
CA GLN A 332 1.89 -10.01 3.34
C GLN A 332 0.46 -9.52 3.18
N THR A 333 0.29 -8.25 2.81
CA THR A 333 -1.04 -7.63 2.68
C THR A 333 -1.80 -8.22 1.50
N LEU A 334 -1.15 -8.42 0.35
CA LEU A 334 -1.78 -9.07 -0.80
C LEU A 334 -2.17 -10.52 -0.48
N ALA A 335 -1.30 -11.30 0.19
CA ALA A 335 -1.63 -12.65 0.64
C ALA A 335 -2.81 -12.63 1.62
N PHE A 336 -2.79 -11.73 2.60
CA PHE A 336 -3.86 -11.59 3.57
C PHE A 336 -5.21 -11.32 2.92
N VAL A 337 -5.27 -10.42 1.93
CA VAL A 337 -6.50 -10.08 1.19
C VAL A 337 -6.93 -11.23 0.27
N THR A 338 -5.98 -11.86 -0.44
CA THR A 338 -6.25 -12.92 -1.43
C THR A 338 -6.83 -14.18 -0.78
N PHE A 339 -6.30 -14.57 0.39
CA PHE A 339 -6.73 -15.76 1.11
C PHE A 339 -7.81 -15.49 2.17
N ASN A 340 -8.30 -14.25 2.27
CA ASN A 340 -9.35 -13.90 3.23
C ASN A 340 -10.70 -14.51 2.81
N LYS A 341 -11.47 -14.95 3.79
CA LYS A 341 -12.85 -15.39 3.57
C LYS A 341 -13.78 -14.26 3.10
N VAL A 342 -13.43 -13.01 3.40
CA VAL A 342 -14.16 -11.81 2.96
C VAL A 342 -13.17 -10.87 2.27
N CYS A 343 -13.48 -10.49 1.03
CA CYS A 343 -12.66 -9.59 0.23
C CYS A 343 -13.55 -8.55 -0.46
N THR A 344 -13.48 -7.31 -0.02
CA THR A 344 -14.18 -6.19 -0.65
C THR A 344 -13.22 -5.29 -1.43
N SER A 345 -13.74 -4.47 -2.35
CA SER A 345 -12.91 -3.58 -3.17
C SER A 345 -12.09 -2.57 -2.34
N GLN A 346 -12.55 -2.21 -1.15
CA GLN A 346 -11.82 -1.33 -0.23
C GLN A 346 -10.48 -1.94 0.21
N TYR A 347 -10.40 -3.29 0.34
CA TYR A 347 -9.19 -3.98 0.78
C TYR A 347 -8.05 -3.91 -0.24
N PHE A 348 -8.36 -3.61 -1.50
CA PHE A 348 -7.32 -3.44 -2.53
C PHE A 348 -6.40 -2.25 -2.22
N LEU A 349 -6.90 -1.22 -1.54
CA LEU A 349 -6.09 -0.09 -1.13
C LEU A 349 -4.98 -0.48 -0.15
N TRP A 350 -5.19 -1.53 0.65
CA TRP A 350 -4.23 -1.93 1.68
C TRP A 350 -2.89 -2.39 1.12
N TYR A 351 -2.89 -3.04 -0.04
CA TYR A 351 -1.63 -3.41 -0.71
C TYR A 351 -1.20 -2.40 -1.75
N MET A 352 -2.13 -1.63 -2.34
CA MET A 352 -1.78 -0.61 -3.34
C MET A 352 -0.92 0.52 -2.77
N ILE A 353 -1.02 0.81 -1.46
CA ILE A 353 -0.19 1.84 -0.81
C ILE A 353 1.32 1.55 -0.94
N PHE A 354 1.69 0.29 -1.08
CA PHE A 354 3.08 -0.12 -1.23
C PHE A 354 3.58 -0.07 -2.68
N LEU A 355 2.70 0.09 -3.69
CA LEU A 355 3.10 0.15 -5.10
C LEU A 355 4.19 1.21 -5.38
N PRO A 356 4.11 2.44 -4.84
CA PRO A 356 5.17 3.43 -5.01
C PRO A 356 6.55 2.97 -4.51
N LEU A 357 6.58 2.13 -3.50
CA LEU A 357 7.82 1.61 -2.90
C LEU A 357 8.34 0.37 -3.62
N TYR A 358 7.45 -0.52 -4.07
CA TYR A 358 7.80 -1.78 -4.72
C TYR A 358 8.15 -1.62 -6.22
N LEU A 359 7.36 -0.84 -6.97
CA LEU A 359 7.47 -0.78 -8.44
C LEU A 359 8.84 -0.35 -8.97
N PRO A 360 9.59 0.58 -8.36
CA PRO A 360 10.87 1.04 -8.89
C PRO A 360 11.85 -0.08 -9.19
N GLY A 361 11.89 -1.12 -8.34
CA GLY A 361 12.78 -2.29 -8.48
C GLY A 361 12.13 -3.55 -9.07
N SER A 362 10.85 -3.49 -9.44
CA SER A 362 10.04 -4.66 -9.73
C SER A 362 10.25 -5.26 -11.13
N THR A 363 9.99 -6.55 -11.24
CA THR A 363 9.86 -7.25 -12.54
C THR A 363 8.70 -6.70 -13.37
N LEU A 364 7.66 -6.19 -12.73
CA LEU A 364 6.50 -5.61 -13.43
C LEU A 364 6.88 -4.40 -14.29
N LEU A 365 7.84 -3.56 -13.86
CA LEU A 365 8.36 -2.48 -14.68
C LEU A 365 9.53 -2.90 -15.58
N ARG A 366 10.38 -3.80 -15.13
CA ARG A 366 11.52 -4.31 -15.93
C ARG A 366 11.07 -5.14 -17.13
N LYS A 367 9.93 -5.84 -17.01
CA LYS A 367 9.32 -6.64 -18.08
C LYS A 367 7.92 -6.10 -18.38
N PRO A 368 7.78 -5.09 -19.26
CA PRO A 368 6.51 -4.39 -19.48
C PRO A 368 5.35 -5.32 -19.88
N ALA A 369 5.63 -6.37 -20.64
CA ALA A 369 4.61 -7.37 -21.01
C ALA A 369 4.01 -8.04 -19.77
N VAL A 370 4.83 -8.41 -18.77
CA VAL A 370 4.37 -9.01 -17.51
C VAL A 370 3.56 -8.00 -16.70
N GLY A 371 4.05 -6.75 -16.59
CA GLY A 371 3.36 -5.70 -15.86
C GLY A 371 2.00 -5.34 -16.46
N VAL A 372 1.94 -5.17 -17.78
CA VAL A 372 0.68 -4.90 -18.49
C VAL A 372 -0.28 -6.10 -18.37
N SER A 373 0.22 -7.33 -18.52
CA SER A 373 -0.62 -8.53 -18.34
C SER A 373 -1.18 -8.62 -16.92
N ALA A 374 -0.36 -8.33 -15.89
CA ALA A 374 -0.81 -8.33 -14.50
C ALA A 374 -1.93 -7.31 -14.28
N LEU A 375 -1.76 -6.08 -14.78
CA LEU A 375 -2.76 -5.03 -14.66
C LEU A 375 -4.05 -5.37 -15.41
N VAL A 376 -3.94 -5.81 -16.67
CA VAL A 376 -5.09 -6.15 -17.51
C VAL A 376 -5.87 -7.33 -16.94
N LEU A 377 -5.20 -8.40 -16.53
CA LEU A 377 -5.85 -9.56 -15.93
C LEU A 377 -6.51 -9.21 -14.59
N TRP A 378 -5.86 -8.38 -13.77
CA TRP A 378 -6.41 -7.92 -12.51
C TRP A 378 -7.69 -7.10 -12.71
N ILE A 379 -7.70 -6.16 -13.67
CA ILE A 379 -8.90 -5.37 -14.02
C ILE A 379 -9.99 -6.26 -14.63
N ALA A 380 -9.64 -7.15 -15.57
CA ALA A 380 -10.58 -8.01 -16.26
C ALA A 380 -11.28 -8.99 -15.30
N ALA A 381 -10.52 -9.58 -14.37
CA ALA A 381 -11.07 -10.50 -13.38
C ALA A 381 -12.03 -9.78 -12.41
N GLN A 382 -11.73 -8.55 -11.99
CA GLN A 382 -12.66 -7.73 -11.21
C GLN A 382 -13.92 -7.38 -12.00
N ALA A 383 -13.77 -6.96 -13.25
CA ALA A 383 -14.90 -6.62 -14.11
C ALA A 383 -15.82 -7.83 -14.33
N ALA A 384 -15.24 -9.01 -14.53
CA ALA A 384 -16.00 -10.25 -14.64
C ALA A 384 -16.76 -10.56 -13.34
N TRP A 385 -16.11 -10.42 -12.19
CA TRP A 385 -16.78 -10.62 -10.91
C TRP A 385 -17.91 -9.60 -10.70
N LEU A 386 -17.63 -8.30 -10.92
CA LEU A 386 -18.61 -7.23 -10.75
C LEU A 386 -19.84 -7.43 -11.64
N GLN A 387 -19.65 -7.89 -12.86
CA GLN A 387 -20.75 -8.18 -13.78
C GLN A 387 -21.64 -9.31 -13.24
N GLN A 388 -21.06 -10.41 -12.73
CA GLN A 388 -21.81 -11.52 -12.15
C GLN A 388 -22.49 -11.11 -10.83
N GLY A 389 -21.78 -10.39 -9.96
CA GLY A 389 -22.29 -9.89 -8.71
C GLY A 389 -23.44 -8.89 -8.90
N TYR A 390 -23.33 -7.99 -9.89
CA TYR A 390 -24.41 -7.06 -10.23
C TYR A 390 -25.68 -7.79 -10.67
N GLN A 391 -25.56 -8.81 -11.52
CA GLN A 391 -26.71 -9.60 -11.95
C GLN A 391 -27.39 -10.32 -10.78
N LEU A 392 -26.60 -10.85 -9.84
CA LEU A 392 -27.11 -11.54 -8.66
C LEU A 392 -27.76 -10.60 -7.67
N GLU A 393 -27.05 -9.56 -7.25
CA GLU A 393 -27.43 -8.74 -6.08
C GLU A 393 -28.42 -7.62 -6.45
N PHE A 394 -28.37 -7.10 -7.67
CA PHE A 394 -29.24 -6.00 -8.11
C PHE A 394 -30.36 -6.45 -9.07
N LEU A 395 -30.13 -7.46 -9.90
CA LEU A 395 -31.14 -7.93 -10.87
C LEU A 395 -31.84 -9.23 -10.42
N GLY A 396 -31.43 -9.82 -9.29
CA GLY A 396 -32.05 -11.05 -8.75
C GLY A 396 -31.82 -12.29 -9.61
N ARG A 397 -30.85 -12.26 -10.55
CA ARG A 397 -30.53 -13.41 -11.40
C ARG A 397 -29.55 -14.34 -10.69
N SER A 398 -29.86 -15.63 -10.63
CA SER A 398 -28.94 -16.60 -10.04
C SER A 398 -27.71 -16.79 -10.95
N THR A 399 -26.58 -16.23 -10.53
CA THR A 399 -25.29 -16.36 -11.24
C THR A 399 -24.25 -17.15 -10.43
N PHE A 400 -24.66 -17.80 -9.34
CA PHE A 400 -23.72 -18.52 -8.46
C PHE A 400 -22.82 -19.49 -9.19
N PHE A 401 -23.41 -20.36 -10.00
CA PHE A 401 -22.68 -21.35 -10.77
C PHE A 401 -23.15 -21.35 -12.23
N PRO A 402 -22.20 -21.35 -13.20
CA PRO A 402 -20.75 -21.29 -12.99
C PRO A 402 -20.19 -19.85 -12.87
N GLY A 403 -20.99 -18.79 -13.14
CA GLY A 403 -20.54 -17.45 -13.41
C GLY A 403 -19.76 -16.81 -12.25
N LEU A 404 -20.41 -16.60 -11.10
CA LEU A 404 -19.83 -15.92 -9.95
C LEU A 404 -18.67 -16.74 -9.36
N TRP A 405 -18.85 -18.06 -9.22
CA TRP A 405 -17.81 -18.96 -8.74
C TRP A 405 -16.56 -18.92 -9.62
N ALA A 406 -16.72 -19.04 -10.93
CA ALA A 406 -15.60 -19.00 -11.86
C ALA A 406 -14.89 -17.63 -11.86
N ALA A 407 -15.64 -16.52 -11.78
CA ALA A 407 -15.08 -15.18 -11.71
C ALA A 407 -14.30 -14.94 -10.38
N SER A 408 -14.82 -15.43 -9.25
CA SER A 408 -14.12 -15.38 -7.97
C SER A 408 -12.82 -16.19 -8.00
N LEU A 409 -12.85 -17.38 -8.59
CA LEU A 409 -11.67 -18.23 -8.73
C LEU A 409 -10.64 -17.62 -9.68
N ALA A 410 -11.07 -17.05 -10.80
CA ALA A 410 -10.19 -16.35 -11.74
C ALA A 410 -9.48 -15.17 -11.05
N PHE A 411 -10.22 -14.36 -10.28
CA PHE A 411 -9.64 -13.25 -9.52
C PHE A 411 -8.64 -13.74 -8.47
N PHE A 412 -8.96 -14.81 -7.76
CA PHE A 412 -8.06 -15.45 -6.81
C PHE A 412 -6.75 -15.91 -7.47
N LEU A 413 -6.83 -16.63 -8.60
CA LEU A 413 -5.65 -17.14 -9.30
C LEU A 413 -4.76 -16.02 -9.88
N VAL A 414 -5.36 -14.95 -10.39
CA VAL A 414 -4.63 -13.76 -10.84
C VAL A 414 -3.87 -13.12 -9.67
N ASN A 415 -4.52 -12.96 -8.50
CA ASN A 415 -3.84 -12.42 -7.32
C ASN A 415 -2.72 -13.34 -6.82
N CYS A 416 -2.91 -14.67 -6.84
CA CYS A 416 -1.84 -15.64 -6.50
C CYS A 416 -0.65 -15.52 -7.46
N TRP A 417 -0.88 -15.36 -8.76
CA TRP A 417 0.17 -15.17 -9.74
C TRP A 417 0.95 -13.87 -9.51
N ILE A 418 0.25 -12.75 -9.27
CA ILE A 418 0.88 -11.45 -8.94
C ILE A 418 1.67 -11.56 -7.62
N LEU A 419 1.12 -12.21 -6.61
CA LEU A 419 1.80 -12.46 -5.34
C LEU A 419 3.10 -13.24 -5.55
N GLY A 420 3.07 -14.29 -6.40
CA GLY A 420 4.26 -15.05 -6.76
C GLY A 420 5.36 -14.18 -7.38
N ILE A 421 4.98 -13.25 -8.28
CA ILE A 421 5.95 -12.28 -8.87
C ILE A 421 6.56 -11.40 -7.77
N ILE A 422 5.74 -10.84 -6.87
CA ILE A 422 6.21 -9.97 -5.79
C ILE A 422 7.16 -10.71 -4.85
N ILE A 423 6.83 -11.95 -4.49
CA ILE A 423 7.69 -12.79 -3.63
C ILE A 423 9.02 -13.08 -4.33
N CYS A 424 8.99 -13.44 -5.62
CA CYS A 424 10.22 -13.68 -6.38
C CYS A 424 11.09 -12.42 -6.47
N ASP A 425 10.49 -11.26 -6.72
CA ASP A 425 11.20 -9.99 -6.75
C ASP A 425 11.87 -9.69 -5.41
N GLY A 426 11.12 -9.77 -4.31
CA GLY A 426 11.65 -9.54 -2.98
C GLY A 426 12.73 -10.57 -2.56
N ALA A 427 12.66 -11.79 -3.09
CA ALA A 427 13.65 -12.82 -2.79
C ALA A 427 15.03 -12.57 -3.48
N VAL A 428 15.04 -11.93 -4.65
CA VAL A 428 16.24 -11.72 -5.49
C VAL A 428 16.96 -10.39 -5.22
N THR A 429 16.32 -9.44 -4.58
CA THR A 429 16.65 -8.00 -4.67
C THR A 429 17.73 -7.51 -3.73
N HIS A 430 18.80 -8.12 -3.37
CA HIS A 430 19.79 -7.37 -2.58
C HIS A 430 21.23 -7.31 -3.11
N ASP A 431 21.58 -8.00 -4.18
CA ASP A 431 22.99 -7.95 -4.65
C ASP A 431 23.26 -6.94 -5.78
N LYS A 432 22.25 -6.22 -6.28
CA LYS A 432 22.40 -5.39 -7.50
C LYS A 432 22.18 -3.89 -7.34
N LEU A 433 21.76 -3.38 -6.19
CA LEU A 433 21.52 -1.94 -5.97
C LEU A 433 22.73 -1.18 -5.41
N HIS A 434 23.87 -1.85 -5.21
CA HIS A 434 25.14 -1.22 -4.79
C HIS A 434 26.18 -1.08 -5.91
N VAL A 435 25.80 -1.29 -7.16
CA VAL A 435 26.73 -1.26 -8.33
C VAL A 435 26.27 -0.28 -9.42
N GLU A 436 25.45 0.73 -9.14
CA GLU A 436 25.27 1.87 -10.06
C GLU A 436 25.25 3.19 -9.29
#